data_3bbb1d681c5c8b191da24f871d7f032e
#
_entry.id   3bbb1d681c5c8b191da24f871d7f032e
#
_cell.length_a   1.000
_cell.length_b   1.000
_cell.length_c   1.000
_cell.angle_alpha   90.00
_cell.angle_beta   90.00
_cell.angle_gamma   90.00
#
_symmetry.space_group_name_H-M   'P 1'
#
loop_
_entity.id
_entity.type
_entity.pdbx_description
1 polymer ?
#
loop_
_entity_poly.entity_id
_entity_poly.type
_entity_poly.pdbx_seq_one_letter_code
_entity_poly.pdbx_strand_id
1 'polypeptide(L)'
;MNKPLKVLLPWFFILFLLSGCSYKAGFTDESRECSLSLHFKNNSKAIQFTPIVKRIVKDEFFKVPEIKVFGSNTRNRLDYVVKITLSDYRLTPESFQSDDSIVAKSFRARIVARMLVIKKSDGEKVLERDYSFTSASSHMSGLEHQGDSQIQVSLARDMGQKMARDVIQSIHKS
;
A
#
# COMPACT_ATOMS: atom_id res chain seq x y z
N MET A 1 27.04 32.44 57.38
CA MET A 1 25.64 32.19 57.20
C MET A 1 25.35 32.03 55.71
N ASN A 2 25.34 30.83 55.14
CA ASN A 2 24.88 30.55 53.74
C ASN A 2 24.69 29.03 53.58
N LYS A 3 23.66 28.44 54.25
CA LYS A 3 23.35 27.02 54.19
C LYS A 3 21.99 26.64 53.52
N PRO A 4 21.10 27.55 53.10
CA PRO A 4 19.85 27.08 52.49
C PRO A 4 19.94 26.80 50.98
N LEU A 5 20.96 27.28 50.26
CA LEU A 5 21.01 27.19 48.81
C LEU A 5 21.37 25.77 48.27
N LYS A 6 22.11 25.00 49.08
CA LYS A 6 22.54 23.64 48.67
C LYS A 6 21.43 22.56 48.72
N VAL A 7 20.37 22.82 49.47
CA VAL A 7 19.23 21.87 49.59
C VAL A 7 18.18 22.12 48.53
N LEU A 8 18.08 23.32 47.99
CA LEU A 8 17.09 23.65 46.94
C LEU A 8 17.47 23.13 45.54
N LEU A 9 18.76 22.95 45.27
CA LEU A 9 19.23 22.49 43.95
C LEU A 9 18.77 21.09 43.57
N PRO A 10 18.80 20.05 44.45
CA PRO A 10 18.32 18.72 44.08
C PRO A 10 16.79 18.66 43.90
N TRP A 11 16.04 19.50 44.62
CA TRP A 11 14.59 19.57 44.47
C TRP A 11 14.16 20.17 43.14
N PHE A 12 14.92 21.14 42.62
CA PHE A 12 14.69 21.72 41.31
C PHE A 12 14.96 20.71 40.18
N PHE A 13 15.95 19.82 40.37
CA PHE A 13 16.29 18.77 39.42
C PHE A 13 15.21 17.64 39.38
N ILE A 14 14.63 17.32 40.52
CA ILE A 14 13.52 16.34 40.61
C ILE A 14 12.26 16.90 39.97
N LEU A 15 11.97 18.20 40.12
CA LEU A 15 10.83 18.84 39.45
C LEU A 15 10.98 18.86 37.91
N PHE A 16 12.20 18.98 37.41
CA PHE A 16 12.49 18.96 35.96
C PHE A 16 12.40 17.56 35.36
N LEU A 17 12.67 16.53 36.17
CA LEU A 17 12.49 15.12 35.72
C LEU A 17 11.02 14.69 35.72
N LEU A 18 10.14 15.36 36.47
CA LEU A 18 8.71 15.11 36.48
C LEU A 18 7.94 15.84 35.36
N SER A 19 8.57 16.80 34.67
CA SER A 19 8.07 17.35 33.41
C SER A 19 8.34 16.41 32.25
N GLY A 20 8.39 15.09 32.54
CA GLY A 20 8.44 14.03 31.56
C GLY A 20 7.41 14.27 30.50
N CYS A 21 7.84 14.25 29.27
CA CYS A 21 7.06 14.35 28.07
C CYS A 21 5.69 13.71 28.27
N SER A 22 4.67 14.53 28.42
CA SER A 22 3.29 14.11 28.19
C SER A 22 3.20 13.74 26.71
N TYR A 23 3.65 12.53 26.39
CA TYR A 23 3.35 11.91 25.11
C TYR A 23 1.84 11.72 25.12
N LYS A 24 1.11 12.72 24.68
CA LYS A 24 -0.26 12.53 24.27
C LYS A 24 -0.19 11.52 23.12
N ALA A 25 -0.36 10.25 23.45
CA ALA A 25 -0.84 9.30 22.47
C ALA A 25 -2.07 9.98 21.85
N GLY A 26 -1.99 10.32 20.55
CA GLY A 26 -3.03 11.04 19.82
C GLY A 26 -4.24 10.17 19.55
N PHE A 27 -4.80 9.57 20.60
CA PHE A 27 -6.00 8.73 20.58
C PHE A 27 -7.11 9.46 21.32
N THR A 28 -7.57 10.56 20.77
CA THR A 28 -8.82 11.18 21.22
C THR A 28 -9.46 11.89 20.05
N ASP A 29 -9.79 11.12 19.07
CA ASP A 29 -11.03 11.23 18.34
C ASP A 29 -11.50 9.80 18.18
N GLU A 30 -12.80 9.55 18.36
CA GLU A 30 -13.43 8.28 18.02
C GLU A 30 -13.19 8.06 16.51
N SER A 31 -11.98 7.60 16.16
CA SER A 31 -11.63 7.24 14.81
C SER A 31 -12.57 6.08 14.46
N ARG A 32 -13.62 6.42 13.74
CA ARG A 32 -14.69 5.52 13.38
C ARG A 32 -14.04 4.36 12.62
N GLU A 33 -13.90 3.21 13.29
CA GLU A 33 -13.37 2.01 12.67
C GLU A 33 -14.13 1.76 11.36
N CYS A 34 -13.40 1.76 10.26
CA CYS A 34 -13.93 1.55 8.94
C CYS A 34 -13.70 0.10 8.52
N SER A 35 -14.76 -0.60 8.18
CA SER A 35 -14.72 -1.99 7.73
C SER A 35 -14.82 -2.06 6.19
N LEU A 36 -13.85 -2.71 5.56
CA LEU A 36 -13.86 -2.87 4.11
C LEU A 36 -13.60 -4.32 3.66
N SER A 37 -14.14 -4.68 2.50
CA SER A 37 -13.81 -5.93 1.82
C SER A 37 -13.05 -5.66 0.51
N LEU A 38 -12.09 -6.56 0.21
CA LEU A 38 -11.27 -6.49 -1.00
C LEU A 38 -11.68 -7.61 -1.96
N HIS A 39 -12.10 -7.22 -3.16
CA HIS A 39 -12.39 -8.13 -4.26
C HIS A 39 -11.39 -7.90 -5.39
N PHE A 40 -10.67 -8.97 -5.74
CA PHE A 40 -9.73 -8.96 -6.85
C PHE A 40 -10.25 -9.81 -8.00
N LYS A 41 -10.23 -9.24 -9.20
CA LYS A 41 -10.46 -9.94 -10.45
C LYS A 41 -9.26 -9.74 -11.36
N ASN A 42 -8.69 -10.82 -11.87
CA ASN A 42 -7.59 -10.74 -12.81
C ASN A 42 -8.05 -11.24 -14.19
N ASN A 43 -8.11 -10.33 -15.12
CA ASN A 43 -8.40 -10.60 -16.52
C ASN A 43 -7.11 -10.57 -17.38
N SER A 44 -5.94 -10.39 -16.75
CA SER A 44 -4.65 -10.37 -17.44
C SER A 44 -4.07 -11.79 -17.59
N LYS A 45 -3.07 -11.93 -18.47
CA LYS A 45 -2.32 -13.18 -18.63
C LYS A 45 -1.40 -13.52 -17.45
N ALA A 46 -1.09 -12.55 -16.58
CA ALA A 46 -0.19 -12.71 -15.42
C ALA A 46 -0.96 -13.20 -14.18
N ILE A 47 -1.34 -14.47 -14.15
CA ILE A 47 -2.19 -15.06 -13.10
C ILE A 47 -1.51 -14.93 -11.71
N GLN A 48 -0.20 -15.14 -11.63
CA GLN A 48 0.58 -15.05 -10.40
C GLN A 48 0.67 -13.63 -9.81
N PHE A 49 0.28 -12.61 -10.56
CA PHE A 49 0.33 -11.23 -10.12
C PHE A 49 -0.69 -10.91 -9.01
N THR A 50 -1.86 -11.52 -9.08
CA THR A 50 -2.96 -11.28 -8.12
C THR A 50 -2.59 -11.52 -6.66
N PRO A 51 -2.01 -12.67 -6.27
CA PRO A 51 -1.68 -12.91 -4.87
C PRO A 51 -0.64 -11.92 -4.34
N ILE A 52 0.30 -11.49 -5.18
CA ILE A 52 1.34 -10.52 -4.81
C ILE A 52 0.69 -9.17 -4.51
N VAL A 53 -0.12 -8.64 -5.43
CA VAL A 53 -0.82 -7.36 -5.27
C VAL A 53 -1.77 -7.40 -4.08
N LYS A 54 -2.56 -8.47 -3.95
CA LYS A 54 -3.52 -8.64 -2.85
C LYS A 54 -2.82 -8.58 -1.49
N ARG A 55 -1.66 -9.22 -1.35
CA ARG A 55 -0.85 -9.18 -0.13
C ARG A 55 -0.40 -7.74 0.16
N ILE A 56 0.21 -7.08 -0.84
CA ILE A 56 0.75 -5.72 -0.66
C ILE A 56 -0.35 -4.73 -0.30
N VAL A 57 -1.49 -4.77 -0.99
CA VAL A 57 -2.63 -3.89 -0.67
C VAL A 57 -3.14 -4.12 0.76
N LYS A 58 -3.23 -5.38 1.19
CA LYS A 58 -3.60 -5.70 2.58
C LYS A 58 -2.58 -5.17 3.58
N ASP A 59 -1.30 -5.37 3.32
CA ASP A 59 -0.22 -4.92 4.19
C ASP A 59 -0.23 -3.39 4.34
N GLU A 60 -0.56 -2.65 3.27
CA GLU A 60 -0.71 -1.20 3.34
C GLU A 60 -1.93 -0.77 4.20
N PHE A 61 -3.05 -1.48 4.11
CA PHE A 61 -4.21 -1.20 4.97
C PHE A 61 -3.95 -1.53 6.44
N PHE A 62 -3.18 -2.59 6.74
CA PHE A 62 -2.83 -2.91 8.13
C PHE A 62 -1.94 -1.86 8.81
N LYS A 63 -1.32 -0.95 8.05
CA LYS A 63 -0.59 0.20 8.61
C LYS A 63 -1.53 1.30 9.14
N VAL A 64 -2.83 1.23 8.81
CA VAL A 64 -3.85 2.20 9.20
C VAL A 64 -4.78 1.53 10.21
N PRO A 65 -4.64 1.83 11.53
CA PRO A 65 -5.37 1.11 12.58
C PRO A 65 -6.90 1.22 12.48
N GLU A 66 -7.38 2.33 11.88
CA GLU A 66 -8.80 2.59 11.71
C GLU A 66 -9.46 1.71 10.65
N ILE A 67 -8.66 1.03 9.81
CA ILE A 67 -9.16 0.24 8.68
C ILE A 67 -9.10 -1.24 9.01
N LYS A 68 -10.25 -1.90 9.08
CA LYS A 68 -10.38 -3.35 9.23
C LYS A 68 -10.69 -4.00 7.87
N VAL A 69 -9.78 -4.86 7.40
CA VAL A 69 -9.94 -5.57 6.13
C VAL A 69 -10.53 -6.96 6.36
N PHE A 70 -11.69 -7.21 5.77
CA PHE A 70 -12.39 -8.49 5.82
C PHE A 70 -12.27 -9.27 4.50
N GLY A 71 -12.37 -10.59 4.60
CA GLY A 71 -12.46 -11.45 3.42
C GLY A 71 -13.78 -11.25 2.69
N SER A 72 -13.81 -11.62 1.40
CA SER A 72 -15.00 -11.48 0.53
C SER A 72 -16.23 -12.26 1.00
N ASN A 73 -16.08 -13.27 1.85
CA ASN A 73 -17.15 -14.13 2.34
C ASN A 73 -17.64 -13.78 3.76
N THR A 74 -17.20 -12.65 4.30
CA THR A 74 -17.57 -12.26 5.65
C THR A 74 -19.01 -11.72 5.67
N ARG A 75 -19.86 -12.24 6.56
CA ARG A 75 -21.24 -11.76 6.79
C ARG A 75 -21.29 -10.48 7.63
N ASN A 76 -20.15 -9.96 8.05
CA ASN A 76 -20.07 -8.75 8.86
C ASN A 76 -20.60 -7.54 8.09
N ARG A 77 -21.15 -6.59 8.84
CA ARG A 77 -21.54 -5.30 8.28
C ARG A 77 -20.27 -4.60 7.78
N LEU A 78 -20.22 -4.37 6.48
CA LEU A 78 -19.12 -3.71 5.80
C LEU A 78 -19.53 -2.28 5.47
N ASP A 79 -18.62 -1.34 5.68
CA ASP A 79 -18.84 0.05 5.31
C ASP A 79 -18.50 0.27 3.82
N TYR A 80 -17.42 -0.37 3.35
CA TYR A 80 -16.97 -0.22 1.96
C TYR A 80 -16.62 -1.55 1.29
N VAL A 81 -16.79 -1.55 -0.02
CA VAL A 81 -16.34 -2.63 -0.91
C VAL A 81 -15.36 -2.05 -1.92
N VAL A 82 -14.12 -2.57 -1.92
CA VAL A 82 -13.07 -2.22 -2.87
C VAL A 82 -12.96 -3.33 -3.89
N LYS A 83 -13.23 -3.00 -5.16
CA LYS A 83 -13.10 -3.91 -6.30
C LYS A 83 -11.90 -3.48 -7.14
N ILE A 84 -10.96 -4.40 -7.33
CA ILE A 84 -9.76 -4.19 -8.14
C ILE A 84 -9.78 -5.19 -9.28
N THR A 85 -9.79 -4.69 -10.51
CA THR A 85 -9.73 -5.50 -11.73
C THR A 85 -8.41 -5.24 -12.43
N LEU A 86 -7.59 -6.28 -12.58
CA LEU A 86 -6.34 -6.24 -13.32
C LEU A 86 -6.58 -6.66 -14.76
N SER A 87 -5.95 -5.96 -15.70
CA SER A 87 -6.07 -6.23 -17.14
C SER A 87 -4.80 -5.82 -17.89
N ASP A 88 -4.68 -6.25 -19.12
CA ASP A 88 -3.70 -5.79 -20.10
C ASP A 88 -2.23 -5.84 -19.60
N TYR A 89 -1.83 -6.98 -19.00
CA TYR A 89 -0.40 -7.19 -18.70
C TYR A 89 0.37 -7.44 -20.00
N ARG A 90 1.38 -6.63 -20.23
CA ARG A 90 2.29 -6.72 -21.39
C ARG A 90 3.73 -6.64 -20.93
N LEU A 91 4.57 -7.48 -21.50
CA LEU A 91 6.01 -7.43 -21.38
C LEU A 91 6.57 -7.09 -22.78
N THR A 92 7.24 -5.94 -22.90
CA THR A 92 7.76 -5.43 -24.17
C THR A 92 9.28 -5.34 -24.08
N PRO A 93 10.04 -5.90 -25.03
CA PRO A 93 11.49 -5.70 -25.08
C PRO A 93 11.79 -4.21 -25.27
N GLU A 94 12.78 -3.70 -24.55
CA GLU A 94 13.16 -2.29 -24.55
C GLU A 94 14.55 -2.07 -25.17
N SER A 95 15.49 -3.02 -24.95
CA SER A 95 16.80 -3.00 -25.58
C SER A 95 17.23 -4.42 -25.93
N PHE A 96 18.13 -4.51 -26.91
CA PHE A 96 18.70 -5.77 -27.40
C PHE A 96 20.20 -5.81 -27.12
N GLN A 97 20.79 -7.00 -27.15
CA GLN A 97 22.25 -7.15 -27.07
C GLN A 97 22.90 -6.58 -28.32
N SER A 98 24.08 -5.96 -28.15
CA SER A 98 24.83 -5.37 -29.27
C SER A 98 25.24 -6.43 -30.31
N ASP A 99 25.48 -7.65 -29.86
CA ASP A 99 26.00 -8.75 -30.69
C ASP A 99 24.90 -9.64 -31.24
N ASP A 100 23.68 -9.55 -30.69
CA ASP A 100 22.52 -10.33 -31.13
C ASP A 100 21.23 -9.53 -30.94
N SER A 101 20.69 -9.04 -32.04
CA SER A 101 19.43 -8.27 -32.06
C SER A 101 18.18 -9.10 -31.76
N ILE A 102 18.30 -10.43 -31.63
CA ILE A 102 17.19 -11.32 -31.30
C ILE A 102 17.05 -11.44 -29.78
N VAL A 103 18.15 -11.28 -29.03
CA VAL A 103 18.16 -11.41 -27.57
C VAL A 103 17.87 -10.07 -26.89
N ALA A 104 16.71 -9.95 -26.29
CA ALA A 104 16.37 -8.75 -25.54
C ALA A 104 17.21 -8.65 -24.26
N LYS A 105 17.81 -7.48 -24.03
CA LYS A 105 18.64 -7.17 -22.86
C LYS A 105 17.81 -6.58 -21.72
N SER A 106 16.76 -5.84 -22.03
CA SER A 106 15.84 -5.31 -21.04
C SER A 106 14.40 -5.39 -21.50
N PHE A 107 13.49 -5.44 -20.53
CA PHE A 107 12.07 -5.50 -20.78
C PHE A 107 11.35 -4.39 -20.00
N ARG A 108 10.25 -3.93 -20.55
CA ARG A 108 9.30 -3.05 -19.88
C ARG A 108 8.01 -3.81 -19.65
N ALA A 109 7.62 -3.93 -18.38
CA ALA A 109 6.33 -4.47 -18.02
C ALA A 109 5.31 -3.35 -17.82
N ARG A 110 4.10 -3.56 -18.33
CA ARG A 110 2.96 -2.67 -18.12
C ARG A 110 1.76 -3.49 -17.68
N ILE A 111 0.99 -2.94 -16.73
CA ILE A 111 -0.30 -3.47 -16.32
C ILE A 111 -1.31 -2.34 -16.17
N VAL A 112 -2.55 -2.62 -16.51
CA VAL A 112 -3.68 -1.73 -16.28
C VAL A 112 -4.53 -2.30 -15.15
N ALA A 113 -4.96 -1.43 -14.24
CA ALA A 113 -5.86 -1.79 -13.15
C ALA A 113 -7.01 -0.78 -13.08
N ARG A 114 -8.23 -1.28 -12.91
CA ARG A 114 -9.39 -0.46 -12.55
C ARG A 114 -9.73 -0.70 -11.09
N MET A 115 -9.91 0.37 -10.35
CA MET A 115 -10.34 0.34 -8.96
C MET A 115 -11.67 1.06 -8.78
N LEU A 116 -12.57 0.41 -8.04
CA LEU A 116 -13.87 0.94 -7.68
C LEU A 116 -14.08 0.76 -6.18
N VAL A 117 -14.37 1.86 -5.48
CA VAL A 117 -14.74 1.88 -4.06
C VAL A 117 -16.21 2.24 -3.94
N ILE A 118 -16.96 1.37 -3.28
CA ILE A 118 -18.41 1.52 -3.11
C ILE A 118 -18.71 1.58 -1.62
N LYS A 119 -19.42 2.61 -1.19
CA LYS A 119 -20.00 2.71 0.15
C LYS A 119 -21.21 1.79 0.23
N LYS A 120 -21.28 0.95 1.27
CA LYS A 120 -22.31 -0.10 1.37
C LYS A 120 -23.64 0.42 1.87
N SER A 121 -23.65 1.55 2.58
CA SER A 121 -24.88 2.14 3.16
C SER A 121 -25.91 2.56 2.10
N ASP A 122 -25.42 3.12 1.01
CA ASP A 122 -26.23 3.76 -0.04
C ASP A 122 -25.86 3.28 -1.47
N GLY A 123 -24.78 2.49 -1.60
CA GLY A 123 -24.31 2.03 -2.90
C GLY A 123 -23.54 3.10 -3.68
N GLU A 124 -23.21 4.23 -3.06
CA GLU A 124 -22.50 5.32 -3.70
C GLU A 124 -21.09 4.88 -4.13
N LYS A 125 -20.68 5.32 -5.31
CA LYS A 125 -19.31 5.16 -5.81
C LYS A 125 -18.44 6.28 -5.26
N VAL A 126 -17.66 5.99 -4.22
CA VAL A 126 -16.76 6.96 -3.58
C VAL A 126 -15.52 7.21 -4.45
N LEU A 127 -15.04 6.19 -5.16
CA LEU A 127 -13.89 6.31 -6.05
C LEU A 127 -14.05 5.33 -7.22
N GLU A 128 -13.85 5.84 -8.43
CA GLU A 128 -13.65 5.02 -9.62
C GLU A 128 -12.45 5.57 -10.39
N ARG A 129 -11.41 4.74 -10.59
CA ARG A 129 -10.18 5.17 -11.24
C ARG A 129 -9.50 4.06 -12.00
N ASP A 130 -9.01 4.40 -13.18
CA ASP A 130 -8.13 3.55 -13.97
C ASP A 130 -6.65 3.94 -13.71
N TYR A 131 -5.80 2.92 -13.62
CA TYR A 131 -4.37 3.06 -13.38
C TYR A 131 -3.61 2.35 -14.48
N SER A 132 -2.48 2.93 -14.87
CA SER A 132 -1.49 2.29 -15.70
C SER A 132 -0.16 2.33 -14.98
N PHE A 133 0.39 1.16 -14.68
CA PHE A 133 1.68 1.02 -14.03
C PHE A 133 2.69 0.44 -15.01
N THR A 134 3.88 0.98 -14.97
CA THR A 134 4.98 0.56 -15.85
C THR A 134 6.23 0.39 -14.99
N SER A 135 6.91 -0.72 -15.16
CA SER A 135 8.21 -0.97 -14.55
C SER A 135 9.18 -1.39 -15.64
N ALA A 136 10.37 -0.82 -15.63
CA ALA A 136 11.47 -1.25 -16.46
C ALA A 136 12.40 -2.17 -15.67
N SER A 137 12.90 -3.22 -16.31
CA SER A 137 13.99 -4.02 -15.79
C SER A 137 15.19 -3.86 -16.70
N SER A 138 16.32 -3.58 -16.12
CA SER A 138 17.61 -3.70 -16.79
C SER A 138 18.26 -5.01 -16.34
N HIS A 139 18.78 -5.75 -17.31
CA HIS A 139 19.64 -6.93 -17.24
C HIS A 139 18.99 -8.30 -17.26
N MET A 140 19.14 -8.91 -18.43
CA MET A 140 19.40 -10.33 -18.52
C MET A 140 20.91 -10.51 -18.81
N SER A 141 21.73 -10.51 -17.78
CA SER A 141 23.08 -11.04 -17.89
C SER A 141 23.01 -12.54 -17.62
N GLY A 142 23.16 -13.34 -18.69
CA GLY A 142 23.48 -14.76 -18.71
C GLY A 142 22.79 -15.64 -17.64
N LEU A 143 21.88 -16.51 -18.05
CA LEU A 143 21.44 -17.73 -17.38
C LEU A 143 20.33 -17.67 -16.31
N GLU A 144 19.82 -16.53 -15.88
CA GLU A 144 18.76 -16.55 -14.90
C GLU A 144 17.49 -15.81 -15.37
N HIS A 145 16.40 -16.56 -15.48
CA HIS A 145 15.03 -16.06 -15.70
C HIS A 145 14.48 -15.27 -14.48
N GLN A 146 15.35 -14.72 -13.64
CA GLN A 146 14.96 -13.97 -12.44
C GLN A 146 14.32 -12.61 -12.76
N GLY A 147 14.56 -12.06 -13.96
CA GLY A 147 14.08 -10.73 -14.32
C GLY A 147 12.56 -10.56 -14.23
N ASP A 148 11.79 -11.57 -14.63
CA ASP A 148 10.33 -11.44 -14.73
C ASP A 148 9.65 -11.37 -13.35
N SER A 149 10.08 -12.17 -12.40
CA SER A 149 9.53 -12.15 -11.05
C SER A 149 9.86 -10.85 -10.28
N GLN A 150 11.06 -10.30 -10.44
CA GLN A 150 11.45 -9.04 -9.80
C GLN A 150 10.68 -7.85 -10.38
N ILE A 151 10.49 -7.82 -11.70
CA ILE A 151 9.67 -6.80 -12.37
C ILE A 151 8.24 -6.85 -11.83
N GLN A 152 7.68 -8.06 -11.73
CA GLN A 152 6.32 -8.24 -11.24
C GLN A 152 6.18 -7.79 -9.78
N VAL A 153 7.14 -8.11 -8.90
CA VAL A 153 7.13 -7.69 -7.50
C VAL A 153 7.25 -6.17 -7.37
N SER A 154 8.15 -5.54 -8.13
CA SER A 154 8.29 -4.07 -8.12
C SER A 154 7.00 -3.41 -8.60
N LEU A 155 6.47 -3.84 -9.74
CA LEU A 155 5.24 -3.33 -10.32
C LEU A 155 4.04 -3.51 -9.37
N ALA A 156 3.95 -4.68 -8.72
CA ALA A 156 2.91 -4.97 -7.74
C ALA A 156 3.01 -4.08 -6.49
N ARG A 157 4.25 -3.76 -6.07
CA ARG A 157 4.49 -2.87 -4.92
C ARG A 157 4.01 -1.45 -5.23
N ASP A 158 4.44 -0.89 -6.34
CA ASP A 158 4.07 0.48 -6.74
C ASP A 158 2.56 0.60 -6.92
N MET A 159 1.96 -0.39 -7.56
CA MET A 159 0.52 -0.46 -7.75
C MET A 159 -0.23 -0.60 -6.42
N GLY A 160 0.15 -1.56 -5.59
CA GLY A 160 -0.50 -1.84 -4.32
C GLY A 160 -0.46 -0.64 -3.38
N GLN A 161 0.69 0.02 -3.26
CA GLN A 161 0.85 1.20 -2.41
C GLN A 161 0.04 2.38 -2.92
N LYS A 162 0.03 2.63 -4.23
CA LYS A 162 -0.74 3.74 -4.78
C LYS A 162 -2.24 3.52 -4.61
N MET A 163 -2.71 2.33 -4.95
CA MET A 163 -4.14 2.01 -4.84
C MET A 163 -4.62 2.05 -3.40
N ALA A 164 -3.86 1.50 -2.44
CA ALA A 164 -4.20 1.56 -1.03
C ALA A 164 -4.29 3.00 -0.52
N ARG A 165 -3.32 3.86 -0.87
CA ARG A 165 -3.35 5.30 -0.52
C ARG A 165 -4.59 6.00 -1.06
N ASP A 166 -4.92 5.77 -2.32
CA ASP A 166 -6.07 6.42 -2.95
C ASP A 166 -7.40 5.98 -2.29
N VAL A 167 -7.51 4.69 -1.88
CA VAL A 167 -8.66 4.19 -1.09
C VAL A 167 -8.74 4.89 0.27
N ILE A 168 -7.64 4.91 1.02
CA ILE A 168 -7.58 5.56 2.34
C ILE A 168 -8.02 7.02 2.23
N GLN A 169 -7.46 7.76 1.26
CA GLN A 169 -7.82 9.16 1.03
C GLN A 169 -9.29 9.35 0.63
N SER A 170 -9.86 8.42 -0.14
CA SER A 170 -11.26 8.53 -0.56
C SER A 170 -12.22 8.27 0.59
N ILE A 171 -11.90 7.32 1.47
CA ILE A 171 -12.70 6.99 2.66
C ILE A 171 -12.71 8.16 3.66
N HIS A 172 -11.56 8.82 3.87
CA HIS A 172 -11.48 9.97 4.79
C HIS A 172 -12.20 11.22 4.28
N LYS A 173 -12.54 11.28 2.98
CA LYS A 173 -13.28 12.41 2.38
C LYS A 173 -14.78 12.18 2.28
N SER A 174 -15.26 10.95 2.45
CA SER A 174 -16.67 10.55 2.34
C SER A 174 -17.36 10.50 3.70
#